data_a3213b58750476c7ac1b7bf258b87a71
#
_entry.id   a3213b58750476c7ac1b7bf258b87a71
#
_cell.length_a   1.000
_cell.length_b   1.000
_cell.length_c   1.000
_cell.angle_alpha   90.00
_cell.angle_beta   90.00
_cell.angle_gamma   90.00
#
_symmetry.space_group_name_H-M   'P 1'
#
loop_
_entity.id
_entity.type
_entity.pdbx_description
1 polymer ?
#
loop_
_entity_poly.entity_id
_entity_poly.type
_entity_poly.pdbx_seq_one_letter_code
_entity_poly.pdbx_strand_id
1 'polypeptide(L)'
;MDEYLVPTDFGQDEFVEKKSRFIGRVWPVETEEEALEKIQEMKKQHYDATHNCWAYVIKDGPMRFSDDGEPGGTAGNPMMQVLQRENLYNVVCVVTRYFGGILLGAGGLVRAYTKGAKIAIDAAGKSMKRVWSVLYVPCPYSYYERMKLEVEAFDGILRDTQFGAEVELEILIAQPKAQAFLDRVVDMTSGTVEGMEVAQEYRAFPVNGKE
;
A
#
# COMPACT_ATOMS: atom_id res chain seq x y z
N MET A 1 15.44 9.59 1.30
CA MET A 1 14.42 8.96 0.42
C MET A 1 13.06 9.33 1.00
N ASP A 2 12.12 9.69 0.11
CA ASP A 2 10.80 10.11 0.57
C ASP A 2 9.96 8.90 0.99
N GLU A 3 9.11 9.09 1.99
CA GLU A 3 8.10 8.10 2.33
C GLU A 3 6.84 8.30 1.49
N TYR A 4 6.21 7.21 1.06
CA TYR A 4 4.98 7.23 0.30
C TYR A 4 4.18 5.93 0.45
N LEU A 5 2.87 6.02 0.15
CA LEU A 5 1.98 4.87 0.20
C LEU A 5 2.03 4.05 -1.09
N VAL A 6 1.99 2.73 -0.92
CA VAL A 6 1.85 1.75 -2.01
C VAL A 6 0.72 0.76 -1.67
N PRO A 7 0.12 0.05 -2.65
CA PRO A 7 -0.72 -1.09 -2.32
C PRO A 7 0.07 -2.13 -1.52
N THR A 8 -0.56 -2.75 -0.52
CA THR A 8 0.09 -3.81 0.28
C THR A 8 0.30 -5.06 -0.56
N ASP A 9 -0.73 -5.45 -1.31
CA ASP A 9 -0.73 -6.64 -2.17
C ASP A 9 -1.74 -6.45 -3.30
N PHE A 10 -2.01 -7.51 -4.08
CA PHE A 10 -3.11 -7.55 -5.03
C PHE A 10 -4.45 -7.39 -4.31
N GLY A 11 -5.30 -6.53 -4.84
CA GLY A 11 -6.68 -6.37 -4.37
C GLY A 11 -7.67 -6.43 -5.51
N GLN A 12 -8.78 -7.14 -5.29
CA GLN A 12 -9.89 -7.22 -6.23
C GLN A 12 -11.22 -7.18 -5.48
N ASP A 13 -12.16 -6.41 -6.04
CA ASP A 13 -13.56 -6.45 -5.63
C ASP A 13 -14.45 -6.04 -6.81
N GLU A 14 -15.75 -6.33 -6.72
CA GLU A 14 -16.68 -6.09 -7.79
C GLU A 14 -18.07 -5.62 -7.30
N PHE A 15 -18.80 -4.99 -8.19
CA PHE A 15 -20.19 -4.62 -7.95
C PHE A 15 -20.98 -4.56 -9.25
N VAL A 16 -22.30 -4.52 -9.12
CA VAL A 16 -23.22 -4.35 -10.23
C VAL A 16 -23.94 -3.01 -10.09
N GLU A 17 -24.01 -2.22 -11.18
CA GLU A 17 -24.74 -0.97 -11.28
C GLU A 17 -25.54 -0.97 -12.58
N LYS A 18 -26.88 -0.81 -12.49
CA LYS A 18 -27.78 -0.87 -13.64
C LYS A 18 -27.49 -2.06 -14.57
N LYS A 19 -27.36 -3.25 -14.00
CA LYS A 19 -27.00 -4.51 -14.66
C LYS A 19 -25.60 -4.57 -15.29
N SER A 20 -24.84 -3.48 -15.32
CA SER A 20 -23.41 -3.53 -15.69
C SER A 20 -22.60 -4.05 -14.53
N ARG A 21 -21.68 -5.00 -14.79
CA ARG A 21 -20.74 -5.54 -13.81
C ARG A 21 -19.41 -4.80 -13.92
N PHE A 22 -18.91 -4.32 -12.80
CA PHE A 22 -17.62 -3.64 -12.69
C PHE A 22 -16.72 -4.46 -11.77
N ILE A 23 -15.53 -4.82 -12.26
CA ILE A 23 -14.54 -5.56 -11.50
C ILE A 23 -13.31 -4.67 -11.38
N GLY A 24 -13.05 -4.16 -10.19
CA GLY A 24 -11.87 -3.36 -9.87
C GLY A 24 -10.71 -4.24 -9.40
N ARG A 25 -9.50 -3.96 -9.89
CA ARG A 25 -8.27 -4.65 -9.49
C ARG A 25 -7.15 -3.64 -9.32
N VAL A 26 -6.33 -3.87 -8.30
CA VAL A 26 -5.15 -3.07 -8.00
C VAL A 26 -3.97 -4.00 -7.74
N TRP A 27 -2.79 -3.66 -8.26
CA TRP A 27 -1.53 -4.34 -7.98
C TRP A 27 -0.47 -3.32 -7.58
N PRO A 28 0.43 -3.67 -6.65
CA PRO A 28 1.71 -2.99 -6.52
C PRO A 28 2.57 -3.28 -7.77
N VAL A 29 3.25 -2.25 -8.27
CA VAL A 29 4.19 -2.34 -9.40
C VAL A 29 5.36 -1.40 -9.13
N GLU A 30 6.56 -1.71 -9.60
CA GLU A 30 7.71 -0.84 -9.41
C GLU A 30 8.04 -0.02 -10.67
N THR A 31 7.63 -0.49 -11.83
CA THR A 31 7.95 0.13 -13.13
C THR A 31 6.71 0.30 -14.03
N GLU A 32 6.86 1.15 -15.06
CA GLU A 32 5.83 1.30 -16.09
C GLU A 32 5.63 0.00 -16.88
N GLU A 33 6.69 -0.74 -17.14
CA GLU A 33 6.66 -2.01 -17.85
C GLU A 33 5.79 -3.03 -17.11
N GLU A 34 5.97 -3.17 -15.79
CA GLU A 34 5.13 -4.05 -14.96
C GLU A 34 3.65 -3.61 -14.98
N ALA A 35 3.38 -2.30 -14.95
CA ALA A 35 2.03 -1.78 -15.04
C ALA A 35 1.38 -2.13 -16.41
N LEU A 36 2.12 -1.97 -17.49
CA LEU A 36 1.67 -2.31 -18.85
C LEU A 36 1.45 -3.81 -19.02
N GLU A 37 2.29 -4.65 -18.43
CA GLU A 37 2.11 -6.11 -18.43
C GLU A 37 0.78 -6.49 -17.76
N LYS A 38 0.45 -5.93 -16.59
CA LYS A 38 -0.82 -6.19 -15.91
C LYS A 38 -2.03 -5.72 -16.71
N ILE A 39 -1.93 -4.57 -17.36
CA ILE A 39 -2.98 -4.06 -18.25
C ILE A 39 -3.21 -5.03 -19.42
N GLN A 40 -2.14 -5.51 -20.07
CA GLN A 40 -2.25 -6.45 -21.20
C GLN A 40 -2.79 -7.82 -20.75
N GLU A 41 -2.37 -8.30 -19.58
CA GLU A 41 -2.90 -9.53 -18.97
C GLU A 41 -4.42 -9.44 -18.80
N MET A 42 -4.92 -8.33 -18.24
CA MET A 42 -6.35 -8.11 -18.03
C MET A 42 -7.12 -7.97 -19.35
N LYS A 43 -6.59 -7.25 -20.33
CA LYS A 43 -7.20 -7.15 -21.66
C LYS A 43 -7.30 -8.51 -22.36
N LYS A 44 -6.30 -9.37 -22.17
CA LYS A 44 -6.32 -10.73 -22.71
C LYS A 44 -7.29 -11.64 -21.96
N GLN A 45 -7.31 -11.57 -20.64
CA GLN A 45 -8.19 -12.39 -19.80
C GLN A 45 -9.67 -12.00 -19.97
N HIS A 46 -9.96 -10.70 -20.12
CA HIS A 46 -11.29 -10.12 -20.27
C HIS A 46 -11.51 -9.53 -21.67
N TYR A 47 -11.10 -10.28 -22.69
CA TYR A 47 -11.20 -9.86 -24.10
C TYR A 47 -12.65 -9.64 -24.56
N ASP A 48 -13.60 -10.30 -23.90
CA ASP A 48 -15.04 -10.21 -24.13
C ASP A 48 -15.74 -9.11 -23.31
N ALA A 49 -14.99 -8.42 -22.43
CA ALA A 49 -15.50 -7.26 -21.70
C ALA A 49 -15.71 -6.07 -22.64
N THR A 50 -16.68 -5.22 -22.28
CA THR A 50 -16.97 -4.01 -23.07
C THR A 50 -15.77 -3.04 -23.00
N HIS A 51 -15.19 -2.85 -21.81
CA HIS A 51 -14.05 -1.97 -21.59
C HIS A 51 -13.18 -2.49 -20.46
N ASN A 52 -11.86 -2.30 -20.60
CA ASN A 52 -10.84 -2.52 -19.56
C ASN A 52 -10.11 -1.19 -19.32
N CYS A 53 -10.75 -0.29 -18.59
CA CYS A 53 -10.19 1.02 -18.28
C CYS A 53 -9.10 0.90 -17.21
N TRP A 54 -8.07 1.74 -17.30
CA TRP A 54 -6.94 1.63 -16.40
C TRP A 54 -6.31 2.98 -16.05
N ALA A 55 -5.62 3.01 -14.91
CA ALA A 55 -4.75 4.10 -14.48
C ALA A 55 -3.56 3.53 -13.72
N TYR A 56 -2.38 4.13 -13.84
CA TYR A 56 -1.21 3.81 -13.03
C TYR A 56 -0.43 5.05 -12.64
N VAL A 57 0.29 4.95 -11.52
CA VAL A 57 1.14 5.98 -10.96
C VAL A 57 2.46 5.35 -10.54
N ILE A 58 3.56 5.73 -11.19
CA ILE A 58 4.91 5.29 -10.81
C ILE A 58 5.60 6.42 -10.04
N LYS A 59 6.19 6.11 -8.89
CA LYS A 59 6.92 7.10 -8.08
C LYS A 59 8.12 7.62 -8.86
N ASP A 60 8.20 8.96 -8.97
CA ASP A 60 9.22 9.66 -9.75
C ASP A 60 9.24 9.27 -11.25
N GLY A 61 8.15 8.70 -11.74
CA GLY A 61 7.94 8.24 -13.12
C GLY A 61 6.61 8.70 -13.72
N PRO A 62 6.14 8.00 -14.76
CA PRO A 62 4.93 8.40 -15.46
C PRO A 62 3.66 8.11 -14.65
N MET A 63 2.65 8.97 -14.89
CA MET A 63 1.26 8.76 -14.51
C MET A 63 0.43 8.75 -15.77
N ARG A 64 -0.28 7.66 -16.06
CA ARG A 64 -1.10 7.54 -17.27
C ARG A 64 -2.41 6.81 -17.00
N PHE A 65 -3.39 7.06 -17.85
CA PHE A 65 -4.70 6.42 -17.80
C PHE A 65 -5.29 6.23 -19.19
N SER A 66 -6.32 5.41 -19.29
CA SER A 66 -7.10 5.19 -20.50
C SER A 66 -8.57 4.91 -20.19
N ASP A 67 -9.43 5.52 -20.96
CA ASP A 67 -10.88 5.23 -20.94
C ASP A 67 -11.24 3.95 -21.72
N ASP A 68 -10.30 3.36 -22.46
CA ASP A 68 -10.46 2.11 -23.23
C ASP A 68 -11.79 2.03 -24.02
N GLY A 69 -12.16 3.15 -24.67
CA GLY A 69 -13.39 3.27 -25.49
C GLY A 69 -14.64 3.71 -24.73
N GLU A 70 -14.60 3.92 -23.42
CA GLU A 70 -15.67 4.66 -22.74
C GLU A 70 -15.69 6.13 -23.18
N PRO A 71 -16.78 6.86 -22.98
CA PRO A 71 -16.79 8.29 -23.27
C PRO A 71 -15.67 9.04 -22.58
N GLY A 72 -14.97 9.92 -23.32
CA GLY A 72 -13.76 10.59 -22.87
C GLY A 72 -13.88 11.23 -21.47
N GLY A 73 -12.96 10.90 -20.57
CA GLY A 73 -12.87 11.42 -19.22
C GLY A 73 -13.86 10.80 -18.21
N THR A 74 -14.58 9.74 -18.59
CA THR A 74 -15.57 9.13 -17.70
C THR A 74 -15.08 7.92 -16.92
N ALA A 75 -13.88 7.41 -17.21
CA ALA A 75 -13.31 6.21 -16.61
C ALA A 75 -11.88 6.39 -16.10
N GLY A 76 -10.91 6.48 -16.99
CA GLY A 76 -9.48 6.50 -16.63
C GLY A 76 -9.10 7.68 -15.76
N ASN A 77 -9.54 8.89 -16.10
CA ASN A 77 -9.29 10.09 -15.30
C ASN A 77 -9.93 10.02 -13.90
N PRO A 78 -11.21 9.65 -13.71
CA PRO A 78 -11.78 9.37 -12.39
C PRO A 78 -10.99 8.38 -11.56
N MET A 79 -10.51 7.28 -12.15
CA MET A 79 -9.66 6.29 -11.48
C MET A 79 -8.33 6.91 -11.04
N MET A 80 -7.65 7.67 -11.93
CA MET A 80 -6.42 8.40 -11.61
C MET A 80 -6.61 9.35 -10.41
N GLN A 81 -7.72 10.09 -10.38
CA GLN A 81 -8.04 10.98 -9.24
C GLN A 81 -8.20 10.23 -7.93
N VAL A 82 -8.71 8.98 -7.95
CA VAL A 82 -8.77 8.14 -6.75
C VAL A 82 -7.36 7.80 -6.28
N LEU A 83 -6.48 7.30 -7.16
CA LEU A 83 -5.10 6.98 -6.82
C LEU A 83 -4.36 8.18 -6.19
N GLN A 84 -4.53 9.37 -6.79
CA GLN A 84 -3.93 10.61 -6.29
C GLN A 84 -4.49 11.03 -4.92
N ARG A 85 -5.80 10.99 -4.70
CA ARG A 85 -6.43 11.33 -3.40
C ARG A 85 -6.01 10.38 -2.29
N GLU A 86 -5.81 9.10 -2.62
CA GLU A 86 -5.30 8.07 -1.70
C GLU A 86 -3.78 8.17 -1.49
N ASN A 87 -3.12 9.11 -2.20
CA ASN A 87 -1.66 9.32 -2.18
C ASN A 87 -0.87 8.04 -2.51
N LEU A 88 -1.41 7.22 -3.42
CA LEU A 88 -0.82 5.94 -3.83
C LEU A 88 0.13 6.11 -5.00
N TYR A 89 1.30 5.51 -4.87
CA TYR A 89 2.32 5.40 -5.90
C TYR A 89 2.67 3.93 -6.15
N ASN A 90 3.43 3.66 -7.19
CA ASN A 90 3.83 2.32 -7.58
C ASN A 90 2.63 1.36 -7.64
N VAL A 91 1.60 1.83 -8.35
CA VAL A 91 0.29 1.21 -8.42
C VAL A 91 -0.24 1.17 -9.84
N VAL A 92 -0.86 0.07 -10.23
CA VAL A 92 -1.73 -0.03 -11.40
C VAL A 92 -3.12 -0.46 -10.96
N CYS A 93 -4.13 0.23 -11.49
CA CYS A 93 -5.54 -0.08 -11.28
C CYS A 93 -6.20 -0.36 -12.63
N VAL A 94 -6.93 -1.48 -12.74
CA VAL A 94 -7.75 -1.83 -13.90
C VAL A 94 -9.18 -2.06 -13.45
N VAL A 95 -10.13 -1.39 -14.11
CA VAL A 95 -11.55 -1.64 -13.90
C VAL A 95 -12.15 -2.19 -15.20
N THR A 96 -12.54 -3.46 -15.14
CA THR A 96 -13.19 -4.18 -16.24
C THR A 96 -14.70 -3.98 -16.15
N ARG A 97 -15.33 -3.60 -17.24
CA ARG A 97 -16.79 -3.45 -17.33
C ARG A 97 -17.40 -4.39 -18.34
N TYR A 98 -18.43 -5.11 -17.89
CA TYR A 98 -19.39 -5.82 -18.76
C TYR A 98 -20.69 -5.05 -18.80
N PHE A 99 -21.10 -4.56 -19.98
CA PHE A 99 -22.31 -3.76 -20.14
C PHE A 99 -23.58 -4.59 -19.91
N GLY A 100 -24.50 -4.08 -19.10
CA GLY A 100 -25.75 -4.75 -18.73
C GLY A 100 -26.99 -4.32 -19.52
N GLY A 101 -26.80 -3.62 -20.64
CA GLY A 101 -27.92 -3.18 -21.50
C GLY A 101 -28.60 -1.88 -21.05
N ILE A 102 -28.23 -1.29 -19.90
CA ILE A 102 -28.81 -0.04 -19.39
C ILE A 102 -27.70 1.02 -19.30
N LEU A 103 -27.91 2.16 -19.96
CA LEU A 103 -26.94 3.26 -19.95
C LEU A 103 -26.87 3.93 -18.58
N LEU A 104 -25.63 4.16 -18.11
CA LEU A 104 -25.38 4.89 -16.86
C LEU A 104 -25.40 6.41 -17.04
N GLY A 105 -25.06 6.88 -18.25
CA GLY A 105 -24.75 8.28 -18.54
C GLY A 105 -23.36 8.68 -17.98
N ALA A 106 -22.80 9.81 -18.45
CA ALA A 106 -21.46 10.26 -18.09
C ALA A 106 -21.23 10.34 -16.58
N GLY A 107 -22.13 10.98 -15.83
CA GLY A 107 -22.01 11.09 -14.37
C GLY A 107 -22.16 9.74 -13.64
N GLY A 108 -22.91 8.79 -14.21
CA GLY A 108 -23.02 7.43 -13.70
C GLY A 108 -21.74 6.64 -13.90
N LEU A 109 -21.10 6.77 -15.07
CA LEU A 109 -19.83 6.15 -15.37
C LEU A 109 -18.71 6.67 -14.45
N VAL A 110 -18.59 8.00 -14.30
CA VAL A 110 -17.61 8.61 -13.38
C VAL A 110 -17.74 8.01 -11.98
N ARG A 111 -18.96 7.93 -11.43
CA ARG A 111 -19.18 7.34 -10.10
C ARG A 111 -18.83 5.85 -10.05
N ALA A 112 -19.17 5.10 -11.10
CA ALA A 112 -18.91 3.66 -11.15
C ALA A 112 -17.40 3.35 -11.21
N TYR A 113 -16.64 4.05 -12.06
CA TYR A 113 -15.20 3.87 -12.16
C TYR A 113 -14.45 4.35 -10.92
N THR A 114 -14.88 5.48 -10.31
CA THR A 114 -14.39 5.94 -9.00
C THR A 114 -14.60 4.87 -7.92
N LYS A 115 -15.82 4.28 -7.85
CA LYS A 115 -16.13 3.22 -6.91
C LYS A 115 -15.30 1.96 -7.18
N GLY A 116 -15.18 1.55 -8.46
CA GLY A 116 -14.40 0.37 -8.83
C GLY A 116 -12.93 0.45 -8.43
N ALA A 117 -12.30 1.62 -8.63
CA ALA A 117 -10.94 1.87 -8.16
C ALA A 117 -10.87 1.84 -6.62
N LYS A 118 -11.81 2.51 -5.93
CA LYS A 118 -11.78 2.60 -4.46
C LYS A 118 -11.91 1.25 -3.78
N ILE A 119 -12.88 0.40 -4.17
CA ILE A 119 -13.06 -0.93 -3.55
C ILE A 119 -11.86 -1.85 -3.80
N ALA A 120 -11.20 -1.74 -4.97
CA ALA A 120 -9.99 -2.50 -5.26
C ALA A 120 -8.81 -2.06 -4.39
N ILE A 121 -8.65 -0.75 -4.14
CA ILE A 121 -7.64 -0.20 -3.22
C ILE A 121 -7.91 -0.68 -1.79
N ASP A 122 -9.17 -0.66 -1.35
CA ASP A 122 -9.55 -1.11 -0.01
C ASP A 122 -9.26 -2.61 0.18
N ALA A 123 -9.51 -3.42 -0.87
CA ALA A 123 -9.16 -4.83 -0.87
C ALA A 123 -7.64 -5.09 -0.90
N ALA A 124 -6.86 -4.25 -1.57
CA ALA A 124 -5.39 -4.35 -1.63
C ALA A 124 -4.72 -3.98 -0.30
N GLY A 125 -5.36 -3.12 0.49
CA GLY A 125 -4.72 -2.48 1.63
C GLY A 125 -3.64 -1.49 1.22
N LYS A 126 -3.06 -0.80 2.20
CA LYS A 126 -2.00 0.19 1.98
C LYS A 126 -0.80 -0.08 2.87
N SER A 127 0.38 0.11 2.33
CA SER A 127 1.65 0.03 3.05
C SER A 127 2.43 1.34 2.91
N MET A 128 3.13 1.72 3.97
CA MET A 128 4.06 2.85 3.94
C MET A 128 5.43 2.35 3.50
N LYS A 129 5.91 2.81 2.35
CA LYS A 129 7.27 2.55 1.85
C LYS A 129 8.17 3.69 2.30
N ARG A 130 9.17 3.36 3.12
CA ARG A 130 10.16 4.30 3.69
C ARG A 130 11.44 3.60 4.11
N VAL A 131 12.44 4.39 4.52
CA VAL A 131 13.64 3.84 5.15
C VAL A 131 13.31 3.46 6.60
N TRP A 132 13.60 2.21 6.92
CA TRP A 132 13.54 1.66 8.26
C TRP A 132 14.93 1.41 8.78
N SER A 133 15.22 1.84 10.00
CA SER A 133 16.38 1.40 10.75
C SER A 133 16.09 0.06 11.40
N VAL A 134 16.94 -0.91 11.14
CA VAL A 134 16.93 -2.21 11.82
C VAL A 134 17.76 -2.07 13.08
N LEU A 135 17.09 -2.15 14.23
CA LEU A 135 17.72 -2.02 15.54
C LEU A 135 17.85 -3.37 16.20
N TYR A 136 19.02 -3.68 16.74
CA TYR A 136 19.24 -4.80 17.64
C TYR A 136 19.25 -4.28 19.08
N VAL A 137 18.42 -4.87 19.93
CA VAL A 137 18.27 -4.46 21.33
C VAL A 137 18.25 -5.70 22.23
N PRO A 138 19.41 -6.06 22.84
CA PRO A 138 19.45 -7.07 23.87
C PRO A 138 18.88 -6.51 25.19
N CYS A 139 17.97 -7.21 25.84
CA CYS A 139 17.42 -6.73 27.09
C CYS A 139 17.12 -7.87 28.09
N PRO A 140 17.26 -7.63 29.40
CA PRO A 140 16.80 -8.55 30.43
C PRO A 140 15.29 -8.83 30.30
N TYR A 141 14.85 -10.02 30.65
CA TYR A 141 13.45 -10.43 30.63
C TYR A 141 12.49 -9.46 31.36
N SER A 142 12.98 -8.80 32.40
CA SER A 142 12.20 -7.81 33.17
C SER A 142 11.80 -6.57 32.37
N TYR A 143 12.50 -6.26 31.28
CA TYR A 143 12.17 -5.11 30.41
C TYR A 143 11.39 -5.51 29.14
N TYR A 144 11.26 -6.79 28.83
CA TYR A 144 10.70 -7.26 27.55
C TYR A 144 9.30 -6.70 27.27
N GLU A 145 8.36 -6.84 28.21
CA GLU A 145 6.99 -6.34 28.00
C GLU A 145 6.95 -4.80 27.84
N ARG A 146 7.76 -4.11 28.61
CA ARG A 146 7.85 -2.66 28.51
C ARG A 146 8.48 -2.22 27.18
N MET A 147 9.47 -2.97 26.68
CA MET A 147 10.08 -2.72 25.39
C MET A 147 9.06 -2.83 24.24
N LYS A 148 8.18 -3.81 24.26
CA LYS A 148 7.10 -3.93 23.27
C LYS A 148 6.19 -2.70 23.24
N LEU A 149 5.83 -2.16 24.40
CA LEU A 149 5.02 -0.94 24.47
C LEU A 149 5.76 0.29 23.91
N GLU A 150 7.06 0.39 24.15
CA GLU A 150 7.87 1.49 23.57
C GLU A 150 7.99 1.33 22.03
N VAL A 151 8.13 0.10 21.52
CA VAL A 151 8.12 -0.15 20.06
C VAL A 151 6.80 0.32 19.45
N GLU A 152 5.66 -0.02 20.05
CA GLU A 152 4.34 0.45 19.60
C GLU A 152 4.21 1.98 19.67
N ALA A 153 4.69 2.61 20.75
CA ALA A 153 4.64 4.05 20.94
C ALA A 153 5.44 4.84 19.87
N PHE A 154 6.44 4.20 19.28
CA PHE A 154 7.24 4.76 18.18
C PHE A 154 6.74 4.37 16.78
N ASP A 155 5.56 3.73 16.68
CA ASP A 155 5.03 3.12 15.45
C ASP A 155 6.02 2.12 14.83
N GLY A 156 6.78 1.43 15.68
CA GLY A 156 7.78 0.43 15.30
C GLY A 156 7.17 -0.94 15.08
N ILE A 157 7.99 -1.83 14.54
CA ILE A 157 7.63 -3.22 14.28
C ILE A 157 8.63 -4.12 15.00
N LEU A 158 8.17 -4.98 15.89
CA LEU A 158 8.97 -6.06 16.45
C LEU A 158 9.06 -7.17 15.42
N ARG A 159 10.22 -7.27 14.72
CA ARG A 159 10.42 -8.19 13.60
C ARG A 159 10.78 -9.60 14.05
N ASP A 160 11.64 -9.71 15.05
CA ASP A 160 12.06 -10.98 15.62
C ASP A 160 12.34 -10.85 17.11
N THR A 161 12.21 -11.96 17.83
CA THR A 161 12.51 -12.08 19.26
C THR A 161 13.18 -13.42 19.53
N GLN A 162 14.39 -13.41 20.03
CA GLN A 162 15.12 -14.61 20.42
C GLN A 162 15.24 -14.67 21.96
N PHE A 163 14.89 -15.81 22.53
CA PHE A 163 14.93 -16.03 23.97
C PHE A 163 16.15 -16.89 24.32
N GLY A 164 17.10 -16.30 25.06
CA GLY A 164 18.34 -16.94 25.48
C GLY A 164 18.68 -16.61 26.93
N ALA A 165 19.93 -16.31 27.22
CA ALA A 165 20.34 -15.77 28.52
C ALA A 165 19.69 -14.41 28.81
N GLU A 166 19.45 -13.66 27.78
CA GLU A 166 18.64 -12.45 27.74
C GLU A 166 17.69 -12.51 26.53
N VAL A 167 16.82 -11.54 26.35
CA VAL A 167 15.92 -11.44 25.20
C VAL A 167 16.60 -10.55 24.15
N GLU A 168 16.79 -11.08 22.95
CA GLU A 168 17.36 -10.34 21.82
C GLU A 168 16.20 -9.90 20.89
N LEU A 169 16.09 -8.59 20.67
CA LEU A 169 15.02 -8.02 19.86
C LEU A 169 15.59 -7.44 18.58
N GLU A 170 14.96 -7.80 17.46
CA GLU A 170 15.16 -7.12 16.19
C GLU A 170 13.94 -6.24 15.89
N ILE A 171 14.18 -4.93 15.85
CA ILE A 171 13.13 -3.92 15.82
C ILE A 171 13.30 -3.05 14.57
N LEU A 172 12.20 -2.76 13.88
CA LEU A 172 12.17 -1.79 12.80
C LEU A 172 11.56 -0.49 13.32
N ILE A 173 12.30 0.59 13.23
CA ILE A 173 11.85 1.94 13.54
C ILE A 173 12.04 2.82 12.30
N ALA A 174 11.10 3.70 12.00
CA ALA A 174 11.28 4.69 10.93
C ALA A 174 12.58 5.46 11.15
N GLN A 175 13.44 5.53 10.14
CA GLN A 175 14.79 6.07 10.25
C GLN A 175 14.88 7.43 10.99
N PRO A 176 13.98 8.42 10.76
CA PRO A 176 14.04 9.69 11.49
C PRO A 176 13.75 9.57 13.00
N LYS A 177 13.14 8.47 13.45
CA LYS A 177 12.79 8.21 14.85
C LYS A 177 13.78 7.28 15.55
N ALA A 178 14.70 6.66 14.82
CA ALA A 178 15.56 5.58 15.34
C ALA A 178 16.43 6.03 16.53
N GLN A 179 17.10 7.19 16.41
CA GLN A 179 17.93 7.71 17.51
C GLN A 179 17.11 8.02 18.74
N ALA A 180 15.95 8.68 18.57
CA ALA A 180 15.07 9.02 19.70
C ALA A 180 14.54 7.75 20.41
N PHE A 181 14.30 6.66 19.67
CA PHE A 181 13.95 5.38 20.26
C PHE A 181 15.12 4.77 21.07
N LEU A 182 16.33 4.79 20.54
CA LEU A 182 17.51 4.30 21.24
C LEU A 182 17.78 5.09 22.53
N ASP A 183 17.69 6.42 22.46
CA ASP A 183 17.82 7.29 23.64
C ASP A 183 16.74 6.96 24.70
N ARG A 184 15.52 6.72 24.26
CA ARG A 184 14.40 6.31 25.13
C ARG A 184 14.63 4.96 25.80
N VAL A 185 15.23 3.99 25.07
CA VAL A 185 15.61 2.67 25.63
C VAL A 185 16.63 2.86 26.77
N VAL A 186 17.66 3.65 26.56
CA VAL A 186 18.68 3.96 27.56
C VAL A 186 18.05 4.62 28.81
N ASP A 187 17.22 5.65 28.62
CA ASP A 187 16.55 6.37 29.70
C ASP A 187 15.63 5.44 30.52
N MET A 188 14.81 4.64 29.84
CA MET A 188 13.87 3.74 30.46
C MET A 188 14.53 2.67 31.32
N THR A 189 15.72 2.25 30.92
CA THR A 189 16.50 1.17 31.58
C THR A 189 17.61 1.73 32.49
N SER A 190 17.70 3.04 32.65
CA SER A 190 18.77 3.71 33.40
C SER A 190 20.17 3.27 32.95
N GLY A 191 20.35 3.14 31.61
CA GLY A 191 21.60 2.75 31.00
C GLY A 191 21.94 1.24 31.08
N THR A 192 21.00 0.40 31.56
CA THR A 192 21.23 -1.05 31.62
C THR A 192 21.15 -1.71 30.24
N VAL A 193 20.35 -1.15 29.33
CA VAL A 193 20.15 -1.66 27.96
C VAL A 193 20.62 -0.60 26.97
N GLU A 194 21.48 -1.03 26.05
CA GLU A 194 21.90 -0.23 24.92
C GLU A 194 21.57 -1.01 23.62
N GLY A 195 20.80 -0.39 22.76
CA GLY A 195 20.53 -0.91 21.42
C GLY A 195 21.44 -0.27 20.38
N MET A 196 21.52 -0.86 19.21
CA MET A 196 22.29 -0.34 18.09
C MET A 196 21.56 -0.49 16.77
N GLU A 197 21.78 0.44 15.83
CA GLU A 197 21.36 0.26 14.45
C GLU A 197 22.34 -0.68 13.74
N VAL A 198 21.82 -1.78 13.18
CA VAL A 198 22.63 -2.80 12.50
C VAL A 198 22.47 -2.75 10.98
N ALA A 199 21.37 -2.19 10.47
CA ALA A 199 21.13 -2.03 9.04
C ALA A 199 20.07 -0.95 8.77
N GLN A 200 19.92 -0.58 7.50
CA GLN A 200 18.78 0.19 6.99
C GLN A 200 18.16 -0.54 5.81
N GLU A 201 16.82 -0.53 5.74
CA GLU A 201 16.06 -1.16 4.68
C GLU A 201 15.02 -0.19 4.11
N TYR A 202 14.95 -0.09 2.78
CA TYR A 202 13.89 0.67 2.11
C TYR A 202 12.76 -0.28 1.73
N ARG A 203 11.74 -0.37 2.57
CA ARG A 203 10.64 -1.34 2.44
C ARG A 203 9.28 -0.73 2.73
N ALA A 204 8.25 -1.41 2.20
CA ALA A 204 6.86 -1.14 2.51
C ALA A 204 6.37 -2.08 3.64
N PHE A 205 5.73 -1.49 4.66
CA PHE A 205 5.00 -2.25 5.69
C PHE A 205 3.57 -1.75 5.77
N PRO A 206 2.59 -2.65 6.05
CA PRO A 206 1.20 -2.27 6.19
C PRO A 206 1.03 -1.09 7.15
N VAL A 207 0.27 -0.10 6.73
CA VAL A 207 -0.18 0.94 7.64
C VAL A 207 -1.23 0.28 8.51
N ASN A 208 -0.93 0.11 9.81
CA ASN A 208 -1.92 -0.40 10.76
C ASN A 208 -3.14 0.52 10.68
N GLY A 209 -4.19 0.07 10.02
CA GLY A 209 -5.48 0.69 10.12
C GLY A 209 -5.85 0.67 11.61
N LYS A 210 -6.06 1.82 12.21
CA LYS A 210 -6.80 1.84 13.45
C LYS A 210 -8.16 1.25 13.10
N GLU A 211 -8.41 0.01 13.57
CA GLU A 211 -9.76 -0.47 13.73
C GLU A 211 -10.57 0.48 14.59
#